data_516e74c829d55b03e39707f0df7ab2cd
#
_entry.id   516e74c829d55b03e39707f0df7ab2cd
#
_cell.length_a   1.000
_cell.length_b   1.000
_cell.length_c   1.000
_cell.angle_alpha   90.00
_cell.angle_beta   90.00
_cell.angle_gamma   90.00
#
_symmetry.space_group_name_H-M   'P 1'
#
loop_
_entity.id
_entity.type
_entity.pdbx_description
1 polymer ?
#
loop_
_entity_poly.entity_id
_entity_poly.type
_entity_poly.pdbx_seq_one_letter_code
_entity_poly.pdbx_strand_id
1 'polypeptide(L)'
;TTEIYTLSLHDALPIFAELEAEIARPDFWNQGDLAQERLKERTGLHKQVDGWDKASAALEEARLLVELGEEERDESVRQEVSANLAQLRRQVDAMEFARMLSGPHDANDAIFSINAGAGGTEAQDWADMLLRLYLRFCEKKGFKTTITDYQPGDDAGIKSVTFTVEGDYAYGWLRPEMGIHRLVRISP
;
A
#
# COMPACT_ATOMS: atom_id res chain seq x y z
N THR A 1 -10.82 1.59 15.88
CA THR A 1 -10.48 1.27 14.47
C THR A 1 -8.98 1.34 14.21
N THR A 2 -8.24 2.15 14.96
CA THR A 2 -6.80 2.40 14.76
C THR A 2 -5.90 1.26 15.28
N GLU A 3 -6.36 0.50 16.25
CA GLU A 3 -5.58 -0.57 16.90
C GLU A 3 -5.39 -1.82 16.04
N ILE A 4 -6.26 -2.05 15.06
CA ILE A 4 -6.30 -3.29 14.27
C ILE A 4 -5.06 -3.48 13.39
N TYR A 5 -4.50 -2.40 12.86
CA TYR A 5 -3.36 -2.47 11.94
C TYR A 5 -2.01 -2.73 12.63
N THR A 6 -1.99 -2.67 13.98
CA THR A 6 -0.79 -2.95 14.78
C THR A 6 -0.82 -4.31 15.47
N LEU A 7 -1.95 -5.04 15.38
CA LEU A 7 -2.11 -6.34 16.00
C LEU A 7 -1.11 -7.35 15.44
N SER A 8 -0.54 -8.18 16.32
CA SER A 8 0.20 -9.35 15.88
C SER A 8 -0.78 -10.32 15.19
N LEU A 9 -0.29 -11.16 14.28
CA LEU A 9 -1.14 -12.17 13.65
C LEU A 9 -1.86 -13.05 14.68
N HIS A 10 -1.18 -13.38 15.76
CA HIS A 10 -1.73 -14.19 16.87
C HIS A 10 -2.94 -13.51 17.52
N ASP A 11 -2.95 -12.19 17.60
CA ASP A 11 -4.05 -11.41 18.15
C ASP A 11 -5.16 -11.15 17.11
N ALA A 12 -4.79 -11.08 15.84
CA ALA A 12 -5.72 -10.84 14.73
C ALA A 12 -6.66 -12.02 14.45
N LEU A 13 -6.17 -13.26 14.58
CA LEU A 13 -6.94 -14.47 14.30
C LEU A 13 -8.19 -14.62 15.18
N PRO A 14 -8.13 -14.52 16.53
CA PRO A 14 -9.33 -14.61 17.38
C PRO A 14 -10.31 -13.46 17.11
N ILE A 15 -9.82 -12.23 16.88
CA ILE A 15 -10.67 -11.08 16.59
C ILE A 15 -11.39 -11.27 15.25
N PHE A 16 -10.70 -11.80 14.24
CA PHE A 16 -11.31 -12.13 12.96
C PHE A 16 -12.42 -13.16 13.09
N ALA A 17 -12.20 -14.22 13.87
CA ALA A 17 -13.21 -15.24 14.12
C ALA A 17 -14.43 -14.70 14.88
N GLU A 18 -14.23 -13.81 15.87
CA GLU A 18 -15.31 -13.13 16.59
C GLU A 18 -16.14 -12.24 15.67
N LEU A 19 -15.49 -11.46 14.78
CA LEU A 19 -16.16 -10.62 13.79
C LEU A 19 -16.97 -11.46 12.80
N GLU A 20 -16.46 -12.58 12.34
CA GLU A 20 -17.21 -13.48 11.45
C GLU A 20 -18.44 -14.05 12.16
N ALA A 21 -18.31 -14.44 13.42
CA ALA A 21 -19.44 -14.90 14.22
C ALA A 21 -20.48 -13.79 14.48
N GLU A 22 -20.05 -12.54 14.65
CA GLU A 22 -20.94 -11.38 14.81
C GLU A 22 -21.70 -11.09 13.50
N ILE A 23 -21.00 -11.07 12.36
CA ILE A 23 -21.58 -10.82 11.01
C ILE A 23 -22.59 -11.91 10.62
N ALA A 24 -22.38 -13.15 11.07
CA ALA A 24 -23.30 -14.26 10.80
C ALA A 24 -24.64 -14.18 11.55
N ARG A 25 -24.79 -13.27 12.51
CA ARG A 25 -26.05 -13.11 13.25
C ARG A 25 -27.13 -12.43 12.36
N PRO A 26 -28.39 -12.89 12.46
CA PRO A 26 -29.48 -12.32 11.64
C PRO A 26 -29.79 -10.84 11.92
N ASP A 27 -29.51 -10.38 13.14
CA ASP A 27 -29.74 -9.01 13.62
C ASP A 27 -28.62 -8.03 13.27
N PHE A 28 -27.47 -8.52 12.81
CA PHE A 28 -26.31 -7.71 12.42
C PHE A 28 -26.67 -6.62 11.39
N TRP A 29 -27.45 -6.99 10.38
CA TRP A 29 -27.79 -6.10 9.26
C TRP A 29 -28.75 -4.97 9.63
N ASN A 30 -29.35 -5.02 10.83
CA ASN A 30 -30.23 -3.97 11.33
C ASN A 30 -29.47 -2.78 11.95
N GLN A 31 -28.14 -2.88 12.06
CA GLN A 31 -27.29 -1.92 12.79
C GLN A 31 -26.66 -0.84 11.89
N GLY A 32 -27.07 -0.70 10.63
CA GLY A 32 -26.71 0.40 9.72
C GLY A 32 -25.20 0.72 9.68
N ASP A 33 -24.83 1.88 10.24
CA ASP A 33 -23.46 2.39 10.21
C ASP A 33 -22.45 1.47 10.95
N LEU A 34 -22.88 0.86 12.06
CA LEU A 34 -22.03 -0.08 12.82
C LEU A 34 -21.70 -1.32 11.97
N ALA A 35 -22.65 -1.81 11.20
CA ALA A 35 -22.42 -2.96 10.30
C ALA A 35 -21.37 -2.62 9.24
N GLN A 36 -21.40 -1.41 8.68
CA GLN A 36 -20.39 -0.98 7.70
C GLN A 36 -18.99 -0.88 8.32
N GLU A 37 -18.89 -0.36 9.53
CA GLU A 37 -17.62 -0.27 10.28
C GLU A 37 -17.04 -1.67 10.53
N ARG A 38 -17.86 -2.61 11.00
CA ARG A 38 -17.46 -4.00 11.25
C ARG A 38 -17.05 -4.74 9.97
N LEU A 39 -17.74 -4.50 8.86
CA LEU A 39 -17.35 -5.07 7.57
C LEU A 39 -16.01 -4.53 7.07
N LYS A 40 -15.75 -3.24 7.27
CA LYS A 40 -14.44 -2.64 6.93
C LYS A 40 -13.32 -3.22 7.80
N GLU A 41 -13.57 -3.38 9.09
CA GLU A 41 -12.68 -4.01 10.06
C GLU A 41 -12.35 -5.45 9.65
N ARG A 42 -13.39 -6.27 9.38
CA ARG A 42 -13.23 -7.64 8.89
C ARG A 42 -12.39 -7.69 7.62
N THR A 43 -12.64 -6.79 6.66
CA THR A 43 -11.92 -6.78 5.39
C THR A 43 -10.42 -6.50 5.60
N GLY A 44 -10.08 -5.60 6.52
CA GLY A 44 -8.69 -5.31 6.89
C GLY A 44 -7.99 -6.52 7.51
N LEU A 45 -8.64 -7.18 8.50
CA LEU A 45 -8.11 -8.38 9.16
C LEU A 45 -8.00 -9.56 8.19
N HIS A 46 -9.01 -9.75 7.32
CA HIS A 46 -8.99 -10.79 6.31
C HIS A 46 -7.76 -10.69 5.39
N LYS A 47 -7.43 -9.48 4.93
CA LYS A 47 -6.24 -9.27 4.10
C LYS A 47 -4.94 -9.69 4.80
N GLN A 48 -4.84 -9.42 6.12
CA GLN A 48 -3.67 -9.80 6.91
C GLN A 48 -3.56 -11.31 7.07
N VAL A 49 -4.66 -11.97 7.46
CA VAL A 49 -4.74 -13.43 7.64
C VAL A 49 -4.48 -14.15 6.31
N ASP A 50 -5.18 -13.77 5.24
CA ASP A 50 -5.03 -14.36 3.89
C ASP A 50 -3.60 -14.17 3.35
N GLY A 51 -2.99 -13.01 3.60
CA GLY A 51 -1.59 -12.76 3.24
C GLY A 51 -0.63 -13.72 3.93
N TRP A 52 -0.84 -13.97 5.23
CA TRP A 52 -0.04 -14.92 6.00
C TRP A 52 -0.24 -16.36 5.55
N ASP A 53 -1.48 -16.78 5.36
CA ASP A 53 -1.80 -18.14 4.94
C ASP A 53 -1.17 -18.45 3.58
N LYS A 54 -1.24 -17.52 2.63
CA LYS A 54 -0.57 -17.62 1.33
C LYS A 54 0.95 -17.71 1.47
N ALA A 55 1.55 -16.89 2.33
CA ALA A 55 2.99 -16.92 2.55
C ALA A 55 3.44 -18.22 3.21
N SER A 56 2.68 -18.71 4.18
CA SER A 56 2.94 -20.00 4.85
C SER A 56 2.81 -21.18 3.89
N ALA A 57 1.75 -21.20 3.09
CA ALA A 57 1.55 -22.25 2.07
C ALA A 57 2.69 -22.26 1.05
N ALA A 58 3.10 -21.08 0.54
CA ALA A 58 4.22 -20.98 -0.40
C ALA A 58 5.56 -21.42 0.20
N LEU A 59 5.77 -21.20 1.51
CA LEU A 59 6.96 -21.69 2.21
C LEU A 59 6.96 -23.21 2.33
N GLU A 60 5.83 -23.82 2.69
CA GLU A 60 5.72 -25.28 2.77
C GLU A 60 5.86 -25.94 1.41
N GLU A 61 5.29 -25.36 0.35
CA GLU A 61 5.50 -25.83 -1.03
C GLU A 61 6.98 -25.77 -1.43
N ALA A 62 7.68 -24.67 -1.12
CA ALA A 62 9.10 -24.53 -1.38
C ALA A 62 9.94 -25.58 -0.63
N ARG A 63 9.57 -25.92 0.62
CA ARG A 63 10.23 -26.97 1.39
C ARG A 63 10.05 -28.34 0.74
N LEU A 64 8.83 -28.69 0.35
CA LEU A 64 8.54 -29.96 -0.33
C LEU A 64 9.31 -30.07 -1.65
N LEU A 65 9.39 -28.99 -2.42
CA LEU A 65 10.17 -28.97 -3.67
C LEU A 65 11.67 -29.20 -3.42
N VAL A 66 12.23 -28.65 -2.33
CA VAL A 66 13.63 -28.89 -1.97
C VAL A 66 13.85 -30.36 -1.63
N GLU A 67 12.99 -30.96 -0.79
CA GLU A 67 13.08 -32.37 -0.42
C GLU A 67 13.04 -33.30 -1.64
N LEU A 68 12.07 -33.06 -2.55
CA LEU A 68 11.94 -33.84 -3.79
C LEU A 68 13.16 -33.65 -4.73
N GLY A 69 13.65 -32.41 -4.86
CA GLY A 69 14.79 -32.10 -5.72
C GLY A 69 16.09 -32.70 -5.21
N GLU A 70 16.27 -32.84 -3.88
CA GLU A 70 17.40 -33.52 -3.26
C GLU A 70 17.35 -35.04 -3.51
N GLU A 71 16.16 -35.65 -3.42
CA GLU A 71 15.98 -37.10 -3.70
C GLU A 71 16.24 -37.44 -5.17
N GLU A 72 15.74 -36.60 -6.08
CA GLU A 72 15.86 -36.84 -7.52
C GLU A 72 17.15 -36.32 -8.15
N ARG A 73 17.92 -35.52 -7.40
CA ARG A 73 19.13 -34.81 -7.85
C ARG A 73 18.88 -33.91 -9.06
N ASP A 74 17.72 -33.27 -9.09
CA ASP A 74 17.29 -32.40 -10.19
C ASP A 74 17.71 -30.94 -9.93
N GLU A 75 18.69 -30.44 -10.69
CA GLU A 75 19.18 -29.07 -10.60
C GLU A 75 18.13 -28.03 -11.09
N SER A 76 17.14 -28.44 -11.90
CA SER A 76 16.08 -27.52 -12.35
C SER A 76 15.19 -27.05 -11.23
N VAL A 77 14.93 -27.89 -10.23
CA VAL A 77 14.16 -27.57 -9.02
C VAL A 77 14.78 -26.43 -8.24
N ARG A 78 16.12 -26.34 -8.23
CA ARG A 78 16.85 -25.29 -7.54
C ARG A 78 16.53 -23.89 -8.09
N GLN A 79 16.37 -23.76 -9.41
CA GLN A 79 16.02 -22.46 -10.03
C GLN A 79 14.58 -22.09 -9.70
N GLU A 80 13.67 -23.05 -9.72
CA GLU A 80 12.26 -22.84 -9.38
C GLU A 80 12.11 -22.42 -7.92
N VAL A 81 12.73 -23.14 -6.98
CA VAL A 81 12.74 -22.79 -5.55
C VAL A 81 13.33 -21.39 -5.32
N SER A 82 14.43 -21.06 -6.02
CA SER A 82 15.02 -19.71 -5.89
C SER A 82 14.07 -18.61 -6.35
N ALA A 83 13.33 -18.82 -7.44
CA ALA A 83 12.34 -17.87 -7.92
C ALA A 83 11.15 -17.73 -6.95
N ASN A 84 10.65 -18.86 -6.43
CA ASN A 84 9.56 -18.89 -5.45
C ASN A 84 9.95 -18.19 -4.15
N LEU A 85 11.16 -18.43 -3.63
CA LEU A 85 11.69 -17.74 -2.43
C LEU A 85 11.87 -16.24 -2.67
N ALA A 86 12.32 -15.83 -3.86
CA ALA A 86 12.44 -14.41 -4.18
C ALA A 86 11.07 -13.72 -4.25
N GLN A 87 10.04 -14.41 -4.70
CA GLN A 87 8.65 -13.91 -4.68
C GLN A 87 8.10 -13.85 -3.26
N LEU A 88 8.27 -14.92 -2.49
CA LEU A 88 7.85 -14.98 -1.08
C LEU A 88 8.49 -13.85 -0.26
N ARG A 89 9.79 -13.61 -0.45
CA ARG A 89 10.48 -12.50 0.21
C ARG A 89 9.83 -11.15 -0.08
N ARG A 90 9.50 -10.87 -1.36
CA ARG A 90 8.80 -9.63 -1.71
C ARG A 90 7.42 -9.51 -1.05
N GLN A 91 6.71 -10.62 -0.88
CA GLN A 91 5.43 -10.63 -0.17
C GLN A 91 5.60 -10.32 1.31
N VAL A 92 6.57 -10.96 1.97
CA VAL A 92 6.87 -10.71 3.39
C VAL A 92 7.34 -9.27 3.61
N ASP A 93 8.25 -8.76 2.76
CA ASP A 93 8.72 -7.36 2.83
C ASP A 93 7.54 -6.37 2.70
N ALA A 94 6.56 -6.68 1.84
CA ALA A 94 5.35 -5.85 1.70
C ALA A 94 4.44 -5.91 2.93
N MET A 95 4.31 -7.08 3.56
CA MET A 95 3.54 -7.25 4.80
C MET A 95 4.21 -6.53 5.98
N GLU A 96 5.53 -6.64 6.11
CA GLU A 96 6.30 -5.91 7.13
C GLU A 96 6.16 -4.40 6.95
N PHE A 97 6.24 -3.93 5.71
CA PHE A 97 6.05 -2.51 5.42
C PHE A 97 4.63 -2.04 5.77
N ALA A 98 3.59 -2.79 5.40
CA ALA A 98 2.20 -2.47 5.76
C ALA A 98 2.02 -2.37 7.29
N ARG A 99 2.71 -3.23 8.05
CA ARG A 99 2.71 -3.17 9.52
C ARG A 99 3.38 -1.91 10.08
N MET A 100 4.37 -1.33 9.38
CA MET A 100 4.98 -0.06 9.79
C MET A 100 4.04 1.13 9.61
N LEU A 101 3.06 1.03 8.69
CA LEU A 101 2.03 2.03 8.44
C LEU A 101 0.88 1.86 9.45
N SER A 102 1.14 2.24 10.71
CA SER A 102 0.24 2.04 11.84
C SER A 102 -0.46 3.31 12.34
N GLY A 103 -0.31 4.41 11.62
CA GLY A 103 -0.99 5.66 11.94
C GLY A 103 -2.51 5.59 11.69
N PRO A 104 -3.31 6.41 12.40
CA PRO A 104 -4.78 6.35 12.35
C PRO A 104 -5.36 6.60 10.95
N HIS A 105 -4.59 7.21 10.07
CA HIS A 105 -5.01 7.56 8.70
C HIS A 105 -4.18 6.85 7.62
N ASP A 106 -3.17 6.09 8.00
CA ASP A 106 -2.21 5.51 7.03
C ASP A 106 -2.90 4.57 6.02
N ALA A 107 -3.96 3.89 6.44
CA ALA A 107 -4.74 2.99 5.57
C ALA A 107 -5.73 3.70 4.63
N ASN A 108 -5.87 5.03 4.74
CA ASN A 108 -6.81 5.79 3.94
C ASN A 108 -6.26 6.16 2.56
N ASP A 109 -7.17 6.57 1.69
CA ASP A 109 -6.85 7.30 0.46
C ASP A 109 -6.24 8.66 0.81
N ALA A 110 -5.51 9.27 -0.14
CA ALA A 110 -4.87 10.56 0.06
C ALA A 110 -5.40 11.62 -0.91
N ILE A 111 -5.45 12.85 -0.43
CA ILE A 111 -5.50 14.05 -1.28
C ILE A 111 -4.09 14.64 -1.27
N PHE A 112 -3.50 14.78 -2.45
CA PHE A 112 -2.13 15.24 -2.61
C PHE A 112 -2.11 16.55 -3.39
N SER A 113 -1.45 17.57 -2.82
CA SER A 113 -1.34 18.89 -3.45
C SER A 113 0.13 19.27 -3.61
N ILE A 114 0.48 19.78 -4.78
CA ILE A 114 1.80 20.32 -5.10
C ILE A 114 1.60 21.79 -5.43
N ASN A 115 2.37 22.66 -4.77
CA ASN A 115 2.34 24.09 -5.02
C ASN A 115 3.75 24.58 -5.37
N ALA A 116 3.89 25.33 -6.44
CA ALA A 116 5.15 25.97 -6.77
C ALA A 116 5.52 27.01 -5.71
N GLY A 117 6.80 27.04 -5.35
CA GLY A 117 7.33 28.07 -4.45
C GLY A 117 7.47 29.42 -5.15
N ALA A 118 8.03 30.42 -4.42
CA ALA A 118 8.22 31.79 -4.90
C ALA A 118 9.32 31.96 -5.98
N GLY A 119 9.86 30.87 -6.53
CA GLY A 119 10.99 30.88 -7.47
C GLY A 119 10.65 31.14 -8.95
N GLY A 120 9.46 31.64 -9.27
CA GLY A 120 9.06 31.93 -10.65
C GLY A 120 8.97 30.68 -11.53
N THR A 121 9.31 30.80 -12.82
CA THR A 121 9.22 29.73 -13.82
C THR A 121 9.98 28.45 -13.44
N GLU A 122 11.15 28.58 -12.85
CA GLU A 122 11.95 27.43 -12.36
C GLU A 122 11.22 26.62 -11.28
N ALA A 123 10.53 27.28 -10.35
CA ALA A 123 9.76 26.61 -9.33
C ALA A 123 8.50 25.92 -9.93
N GLN A 124 7.90 26.52 -10.95
CA GLN A 124 6.75 25.98 -11.66
C GLN A 124 7.16 24.73 -12.48
N ASP A 125 8.34 24.77 -13.13
CA ASP A 125 8.90 23.60 -13.83
C ASP A 125 9.22 22.44 -12.85
N TRP A 126 9.82 22.78 -11.71
CA TRP A 126 10.08 21.79 -10.66
C TRP A 126 8.80 21.13 -10.13
N ALA A 127 7.74 21.93 -9.93
CA ALA A 127 6.44 21.41 -9.49
C ALA A 127 5.84 20.42 -10.52
N ASP A 128 5.98 20.69 -11.84
CA ASP A 128 5.56 19.78 -12.89
C ASP A 128 6.40 18.49 -12.95
N MET A 129 7.70 18.60 -12.68
CA MET A 129 8.56 17.41 -12.56
C MET A 129 8.13 16.54 -11.38
N LEU A 130 7.80 17.14 -10.23
CA LEU A 130 7.27 16.43 -9.05
C LEU A 130 5.93 15.77 -9.36
N LEU A 131 5.01 16.46 -10.03
CA LEU A 131 3.74 15.86 -10.45
C LEU A 131 3.97 14.57 -11.25
N ARG A 132 4.82 14.64 -12.28
CA ARG A 132 5.16 13.48 -13.10
C ARG A 132 5.79 12.35 -12.30
N LEU A 133 6.66 12.68 -11.33
CA LEU A 133 7.29 11.71 -10.44
C LEU A 133 6.24 10.98 -9.60
N TYR A 134 5.35 11.72 -8.94
CA TYR A 134 4.34 11.11 -8.07
C TYR A 134 3.26 10.34 -8.83
N LEU A 135 2.83 10.82 -10.00
CA LEU A 135 1.90 10.06 -10.84
C LEU A 135 2.50 8.71 -11.28
N ARG A 136 3.78 8.68 -11.68
CA ARG A 136 4.49 7.44 -12.02
C ARG A 136 4.67 6.52 -10.80
N PHE A 137 4.94 7.09 -9.64
CA PHE A 137 5.00 6.32 -8.40
C PHE A 137 3.67 5.66 -8.10
N CYS A 138 2.57 6.41 -8.17
CA CYS A 138 1.22 5.90 -7.97
C CYS A 138 0.88 4.78 -8.96
N GLU A 139 1.17 4.98 -10.24
CA GLU A 139 0.99 3.97 -11.30
C GLU A 139 1.77 2.68 -10.98
N LYS A 140 3.05 2.80 -10.60
CA LYS A 140 3.90 1.65 -10.24
C LYS A 140 3.38 0.90 -9.01
N LYS A 141 2.72 1.61 -8.08
CA LYS A 141 2.09 1.01 -6.88
C LYS A 141 0.68 0.48 -7.16
N GLY A 142 0.12 0.73 -8.32
CA GLY A 142 -1.24 0.34 -8.69
C GLY A 142 -2.32 1.23 -8.06
N PHE A 143 -1.95 2.44 -7.59
CA PHE A 143 -2.90 3.41 -7.07
C PHE A 143 -3.65 4.09 -8.21
N LYS A 144 -4.94 4.30 -8.02
CA LYS A 144 -5.75 5.10 -8.94
C LYS A 144 -5.59 6.58 -8.59
N THR A 145 -5.29 7.41 -9.58
CA THR A 145 -5.13 8.86 -9.40
C THR A 145 -6.16 9.63 -10.23
N THR A 146 -6.71 10.70 -9.64
CA THR A 146 -7.65 11.60 -10.33
C THR A 146 -7.28 13.04 -10.01
N ILE A 147 -6.89 13.82 -11.03
CA ILE A 147 -6.60 15.25 -10.88
C ILE A 147 -7.92 15.98 -10.65
N THR A 148 -8.01 16.71 -9.54
CA THR A 148 -9.21 17.47 -9.13
C THR A 148 -9.06 18.96 -9.38
N ASP A 149 -7.83 19.47 -9.31
CA ASP A 149 -7.52 20.87 -9.63
C ASP A 149 -6.17 20.96 -10.33
N TYR A 150 -6.05 21.87 -11.31
CA TYR A 150 -4.82 22.05 -12.07
C TYR A 150 -4.69 23.50 -12.50
N GLN A 151 -3.65 24.16 -12.05
CA GLN A 151 -3.33 25.53 -12.42
C GLN A 151 -2.01 25.57 -13.20
N PRO A 152 -2.03 25.84 -14.51
CA PRO A 152 -0.82 25.94 -15.32
C PRO A 152 0.06 27.09 -14.86
N GLY A 153 1.35 26.97 -15.13
CA GLY A 153 2.32 28.05 -14.98
C GLY A 153 2.09 29.18 -15.97
N ASP A 154 2.74 30.32 -15.75
CA ASP A 154 2.60 31.48 -16.63
C ASP A 154 3.30 31.24 -17.99
N ASP A 155 4.52 30.70 -17.97
CA ASP A 155 5.34 30.43 -19.16
C ASP A 155 5.58 28.91 -19.32
N ALA A 156 5.79 28.21 -18.22
CA ALA A 156 6.05 26.76 -18.20
C ALA A 156 5.69 26.15 -16.84
N GLY A 157 5.53 24.82 -16.82
CA GLY A 157 5.27 24.08 -15.58
C GLY A 157 3.87 24.33 -15.02
N ILE A 158 3.73 24.18 -13.71
CA ILE A 158 2.46 24.34 -12.97
C ILE A 158 2.61 25.25 -11.75
N LYS A 159 1.59 26.06 -11.47
CA LYS A 159 1.48 26.82 -10.22
C LYS A 159 1.04 25.95 -9.08
N SER A 160 0.00 25.16 -9.29
CA SER A 160 -0.50 24.20 -8.34
C SER A 160 -1.23 23.06 -9.02
N VAL A 161 -1.29 21.93 -8.34
CA VAL A 161 -2.10 20.79 -8.73
C VAL A 161 -2.58 20.07 -7.48
N THR A 162 -3.83 19.61 -7.51
CA THR A 162 -4.39 18.74 -6.48
C THR A 162 -4.96 17.50 -7.15
N PHE A 163 -4.67 16.33 -6.61
CA PHE A 163 -5.19 15.07 -7.09
C PHE A 163 -5.50 14.11 -5.94
N THR A 164 -6.48 13.24 -6.14
CA THR A 164 -6.77 12.14 -5.23
C THR A 164 -5.96 10.92 -5.59
N VAL A 165 -5.56 10.16 -4.58
CA VAL A 165 -4.85 8.89 -4.71
C VAL A 165 -5.64 7.84 -3.94
N GLU A 166 -6.23 6.91 -4.66
CA GLU A 166 -7.05 5.82 -4.11
C GLU A 166 -6.24 4.52 -4.13
N GLY A 167 -6.12 3.86 -2.99
CA GLY A 167 -5.42 2.59 -2.87
C GLY A 167 -5.01 2.24 -1.45
N ASP A 168 -4.63 0.98 -1.25
CA ASP A 168 -4.26 0.48 0.08
C ASP A 168 -3.04 1.24 0.63
N TYR A 169 -3.23 1.89 1.79
CA TYR A 169 -2.22 2.71 2.47
C TYR A 169 -1.69 3.90 1.65
N ALA A 170 -2.48 4.45 0.73
CA ALA A 170 -2.05 5.56 -0.11
C ALA A 170 -1.59 6.77 0.71
N TYR A 171 -2.33 7.12 1.78
CA TYR A 171 -1.93 8.20 2.68
C TYR A 171 -0.62 7.89 3.42
N GLY A 172 -0.49 6.67 3.95
CA GLY A 172 0.71 6.25 4.68
C GLY A 172 1.98 6.30 3.82
N TRP A 173 1.87 5.91 2.53
CA TRP A 173 2.98 6.00 1.57
C TRP A 173 3.37 7.44 1.24
N LEU A 174 2.40 8.35 1.13
CA LEU A 174 2.62 9.73 0.67
C LEU A 174 2.88 10.71 1.81
N ARG A 175 2.47 10.39 3.05
CA ARG A 175 2.67 11.25 4.22
C ARG A 175 4.12 11.68 4.47
N PRO A 176 5.14 10.81 4.33
CA PRO A 176 6.54 11.22 4.51
C PRO A 176 7.02 12.26 3.50
N GLU A 177 6.35 12.36 2.36
CA GLU A 177 6.68 13.31 1.28
C GLU A 177 6.15 14.73 1.56
N MET A 178 5.43 14.92 2.66
CA MET A 178 4.92 16.25 3.03
C MET A 178 6.06 17.16 3.46
N GLY A 179 6.25 18.26 2.73
CA GLY A 179 7.30 19.23 3.05
C GLY A 179 7.76 20.04 1.86
N ILE A 180 8.91 20.69 2.02
CA ILE A 180 9.52 21.52 0.98
C ILE A 180 10.52 20.70 0.18
N HIS A 181 10.24 20.54 -1.12
CA HIS A 181 11.11 19.84 -2.06
C HIS A 181 12.03 20.82 -2.76
N ARG A 182 13.34 20.67 -2.54
CA ARG A 182 14.35 21.55 -3.12
C ARG A 182 15.08 20.84 -4.27
N LEU A 183 15.07 21.47 -5.45
CA LEU A 183 15.89 21.07 -6.59
C LEU A 183 17.19 21.85 -6.59
N VAL A 184 18.31 21.15 -6.75
CA VAL A 184 19.63 21.75 -7.01
C VAL A 184 20.12 21.25 -8.37
N ARG A 185 20.05 22.10 -9.37
CA ARG A 185 20.52 21.81 -10.73
C ARG A 185 21.11 23.06 -11.38
N ILE A 186 21.83 22.88 -12.47
CA ILE A 186 22.14 23.98 -13.39
C ILE A 186 20.86 24.26 -14.17
N SER A 187 20.46 25.56 -14.24
CA SER A 187 19.31 25.97 -15.05
C SER A 187 19.60 25.71 -16.54
N PRO A 188 18.66 25.15 -17.28
CA PRO A 188 18.79 24.95 -18.71
C PRO A 188 18.94 26.24 -19.49
#